data_f118b3b4b3eabb2f62d9e33e42716fd0
#
_entry.id   f118b3b4b3eabb2f62d9e33e42716fd0
#
_cell.length_a   1.000
_cell.length_b   1.000
_cell.length_c   1.000
_cell.angle_alpha   90.00
_cell.angle_beta   90.00
_cell.angle_gamma   90.00
#
_symmetry.space_group_name_H-M   'P 1'
#
loop_
_entity.id
_entity.type
_entity.pdbx_description
1 polymer ?
#
loop_
_entity_poly.entity_id
_entity_poly.type
_entity_poly.pdbx_seq_one_letter_code
_entity_poly.pdbx_strand_id
1 'polypeptide(L)'
;TLDVSENQLENLPLLPDTIKSLSAEYNRLSTLPSLPLNLKKLEVRNNELQTLPSLPSNLKILKVAHNHLTELPPLPRRLQLLFAYSNRLSNLPNIQENIIMRRFFYFENNQITTIPTNLFRLDPHITIEIANNPLSDQTLLFLIQQTSVPNFNGPQFRISLSDQNRLFLRQMLPQNLHSRHIRVITEGGQNFQIPPLPETVAAWFPEADRREVSTQWTSFSTEENSRAFSAFLDRLSDTVSARNTSGFREQVAAWLEKLSASAELRQQSFTVAADATESCEDRVALTWNNLRKTLLVHQAS
;
A
#
# COMPACT_ATOMS: atom_id res chain seq x y z
N THR A 1 -11.53 8.62 22.98
CA THR A 1 -10.76 9.11 21.83
C THR A 1 -10.13 10.42 22.19
N LEU A 2 -8.86 10.59 21.87
CA LEU A 2 -8.15 11.86 21.91
C LEU A 2 -7.60 12.10 20.50
N ASP A 3 -7.89 13.28 19.96
CA ASP A 3 -7.33 13.75 18.69
C ASP A 3 -6.69 15.12 18.94
N VAL A 4 -5.38 15.17 18.67
CA VAL A 4 -4.53 16.37 18.80
C VAL A 4 -3.68 16.53 17.54
N SER A 5 -4.15 15.99 16.42
CA SER A 5 -3.45 16.06 15.14
C SER A 5 -3.34 17.47 14.60
N GLU A 6 -2.41 17.70 13.66
CA GLU A 6 -2.20 18.98 12.97
C GLU A 6 -1.89 20.14 13.93
N ASN A 7 -0.97 19.93 14.87
CA ASN A 7 -0.49 20.91 15.83
C ASN A 7 1.05 21.01 15.81
N GLN A 8 1.62 21.70 16.77
CA GLN A 8 3.07 21.86 16.94
C GLN A 8 3.55 21.23 18.26
N LEU A 9 2.89 20.13 18.68
CA LEU A 9 3.20 19.48 19.94
C LEU A 9 4.55 18.77 19.87
N GLU A 10 5.42 19.04 20.82
CA GLU A 10 6.72 18.37 20.98
C GLU A 10 6.61 17.17 21.93
N ASN A 11 5.68 17.21 22.86
CA ASN A 11 5.46 16.18 23.87
C ASN A 11 3.97 16.00 24.16
N LEU A 12 3.61 14.80 24.62
CA LEU A 12 2.27 14.51 25.16
C LEU A 12 2.38 14.26 26.68
N PRO A 13 1.41 14.73 27.48
CA PRO A 13 1.35 14.38 28.89
C PRO A 13 1.01 12.89 29.08
N LEU A 14 1.07 12.40 30.32
CA LEU A 14 0.59 11.05 30.64
C LEU A 14 -0.89 10.90 30.20
N LEU A 15 -1.16 9.82 29.50
CA LEU A 15 -2.46 9.56 28.89
C LEU A 15 -3.35 8.77 29.87
N PRO A 16 -4.62 9.18 30.08
CA PRO A 16 -5.55 8.42 30.89
C PRO A 16 -5.82 7.01 30.32
N ASP A 17 -5.95 6.02 31.17
CA ASP A 17 -6.24 4.62 30.78
C ASP A 17 -7.58 4.42 30.07
N THR A 18 -8.45 5.40 30.12
CA THR A 18 -9.75 5.40 29.44
C THR A 18 -9.62 5.62 27.93
N ILE A 19 -8.47 6.10 27.43
CA ILE A 19 -8.24 6.36 26.00
C ILE A 19 -8.14 5.04 25.24
N LYS A 20 -9.00 4.90 24.23
CA LYS A 20 -9.03 3.75 23.30
C LYS A 20 -8.49 4.10 21.91
N SER A 21 -8.44 5.36 21.56
CA SER A 21 -7.92 5.86 20.28
C SER A 21 -7.18 7.17 20.51
N LEU A 22 -5.94 7.22 20.05
CA LEU A 22 -5.08 8.39 20.04
C LEU A 22 -4.70 8.73 18.60
N SER A 23 -5.00 9.94 18.18
CA SER A 23 -4.51 10.56 16.95
C SER A 23 -3.68 11.79 17.31
N ALA A 24 -2.42 11.82 16.92
CA ALA A 24 -1.49 12.94 17.10
C ALA A 24 -0.60 13.09 15.86
N GLU A 25 -1.20 12.88 14.69
CA GLU A 25 -0.52 13.00 13.40
C GLU A 25 -0.16 14.46 13.13
N TYR A 26 0.88 14.70 12.31
CA TYR A 26 1.33 16.05 11.93
C TYR A 26 1.62 16.95 13.14
N ASN A 27 2.57 16.51 13.96
CA ASN A 27 3.13 17.23 15.10
C ASN A 27 4.66 17.19 15.07
N ARG A 28 5.33 17.57 16.17
CA ARG A 28 6.79 17.53 16.33
C ARG A 28 7.20 16.60 17.48
N LEU A 29 6.43 15.54 17.70
CA LEU A 29 6.66 14.61 18.80
C LEU A 29 7.97 13.84 18.58
N SER A 30 8.92 13.97 19.48
CA SER A 30 10.18 13.21 19.49
C SER A 30 10.05 11.90 20.30
N THR A 31 9.14 11.87 21.25
CA THR A 31 8.85 10.72 22.11
C THR A 31 7.35 10.61 22.40
N LEU A 32 6.93 9.43 22.85
CA LEU A 32 5.56 9.20 23.35
C LEU A 32 5.64 8.80 24.82
N PRO A 33 4.68 9.20 25.66
CA PRO A 33 4.52 8.66 27.01
C PRO A 33 4.14 7.16 26.96
N SER A 34 4.12 6.50 28.11
CA SER A 34 3.56 5.15 28.22
C SER A 34 2.13 5.12 27.66
N LEU A 35 1.83 4.09 26.86
CA LEU A 35 0.54 3.98 26.20
C LEU A 35 -0.50 3.32 27.11
N PRO A 36 -1.76 3.81 27.10
CA PRO A 36 -2.84 3.20 27.86
C PRO A 36 -3.07 1.74 27.49
N LEU A 37 -3.26 0.85 28.46
CA LEU A 37 -3.45 -0.59 28.25
C LEU A 37 -4.66 -0.92 27.37
N ASN A 38 -5.67 -0.05 27.38
CA ASN A 38 -6.90 -0.22 26.60
C ASN A 38 -6.85 0.42 25.20
N LEU A 39 -5.70 0.96 24.79
CA LEU A 39 -5.55 1.61 23.49
C LEU A 39 -5.71 0.57 22.36
N LYS A 40 -6.59 0.90 21.41
CA LYS A 40 -6.91 0.08 20.22
C LYS A 40 -6.36 0.69 18.94
N LYS A 41 -6.16 2.00 18.92
CA LYS A 41 -5.74 2.74 17.74
C LYS A 41 -4.71 3.80 18.15
N LEU A 42 -3.55 3.77 17.50
CA LEU A 42 -2.48 4.76 17.63
C LEU A 42 -2.11 5.29 16.25
N GLU A 43 -2.30 6.58 16.03
CA GLU A 43 -1.96 7.30 14.81
C GLU A 43 -1.05 8.48 15.16
N VAL A 44 0.22 8.36 14.77
CA VAL A 44 1.28 9.34 15.07
C VAL A 44 2.17 9.57 13.84
N ARG A 45 1.59 9.51 12.64
CA ARG A 45 2.31 9.78 11.38
C ARG A 45 2.78 11.22 11.33
N ASN A 46 3.87 11.48 10.56
CA ASN A 46 4.41 12.81 10.37
C ASN A 46 4.77 13.46 11.72
N ASN A 47 5.72 12.84 12.41
CA ASN A 47 6.32 13.29 13.65
C ASN A 47 7.84 13.04 13.60
N GLU A 48 8.55 13.25 14.72
CA GLU A 48 10.00 13.08 14.82
C GLU A 48 10.40 11.90 15.73
N LEU A 49 9.53 10.91 15.85
CA LEU A 49 9.72 9.77 16.77
C LEU A 49 10.91 8.91 16.34
N GLN A 50 11.84 8.67 17.26
CA GLN A 50 12.98 7.76 17.07
C GLN A 50 12.71 6.36 17.61
N THR A 51 11.88 6.26 18.63
CA THR A 51 11.46 5.00 19.26
C THR A 51 9.98 5.04 19.62
N LEU A 52 9.41 3.87 19.85
CA LEU A 52 8.06 3.73 20.39
C LEU A 52 8.10 3.07 21.77
N PRO A 53 7.22 3.45 22.70
CA PRO A 53 7.03 2.70 23.94
C PRO A 53 6.44 1.30 23.65
N SER A 54 6.41 0.45 24.66
CA SER A 54 5.75 -0.87 24.56
C SER A 54 4.32 -0.74 24.09
N LEU A 55 3.95 -1.55 23.08
CA LEU A 55 2.62 -1.52 22.50
C LEU A 55 1.62 -2.33 23.34
N PRO A 56 0.44 -1.79 23.65
CA PRO A 56 -0.56 -2.52 24.43
C PRO A 56 -1.14 -3.70 23.63
N SER A 57 -1.42 -4.81 24.32
CA SER A 57 -1.89 -6.08 23.73
C SER A 57 -3.22 -5.96 22.95
N ASN A 58 -4.01 -4.93 23.26
CA ASN A 58 -5.30 -4.65 22.60
C ASN A 58 -5.19 -3.78 21.34
N LEU A 59 -3.99 -3.32 20.99
CA LEU A 59 -3.79 -2.44 19.82
C LEU A 59 -4.14 -3.19 18.53
N LYS A 60 -4.97 -2.53 17.71
CA LYS A 60 -5.45 -3.05 16.41
C LYS A 60 -4.90 -2.27 15.24
N ILE A 61 -4.68 -0.98 15.41
CA ILE A 61 -4.22 -0.08 14.35
C ILE A 61 -3.00 0.69 14.87
N LEU A 62 -1.91 0.61 14.10
CA LEU A 62 -0.67 1.34 14.36
C LEU A 62 -0.25 2.07 13.08
N LYS A 63 -0.32 3.41 13.11
CA LYS A 63 0.14 4.26 12.02
C LYS A 63 1.29 5.14 12.52
N VAL A 64 2.51 4.77 12.12
CA VAL A 64 3.77 5.42 12.52
C VAL A 64 4.61 5.86 11.33
N ALA A 65 4.03 5.91 10.14
CA ALA A 65 4.72 6.33 8.93
C ALA A 65 5.26 7.77 9.05
N HIS A 66 6.32 8.09 8.26
CA HIS A 66 6.97 9.40 8.27
C HIS A 66 7.43 9.81 9.68
N ASN A 67 8.32 9.02 10.24
CA ASN A 67 9.03 9.25 11.50
C ASN A 67 10.52 8.90 11.32
N HIS A 68 11.24 8.78 12.40
CA HIS A 68 12.67 8.44 12.41
C HIS A 68 12.95 7.11 13.13
N LEU A 69 11.96 6.21 13.15
CA LEU A 69 12.05 4.93 13.87
C LEU A 69 13.14 4.04 13.26
N THR A 70 14.02 3.53 14.10
CA THR A 70 15.07 2.56 13.70
C THR A 70 14.66 1.11 13.93
N GLU A 71 13.69 0.89 14.82
CA GLU A 71 13.10 -0.40 15.13
C GLU A 71 11.65 -0.25 15.58
N LEU A 72 10.92 -1.35 15.55
CA LEU A 72 9.57 -1.43 16.13
C LEU A 72 9.59 -2.35 17.36
N PRO A 73 8.87 -2.00 18.43
CA PRO A 73 8.69 -2.90 19.55
C PRO A 73 7.91 -4.16 19.11
N PRO A 74 7.90 -5.23 19.92
CA PRO A 74 7.12 -6.44 19.62
C PRO A 74 5.68 -6.11 19.27
N LEU A 75 5.21 -6.62 18.13
CA LEU A 75 3.87 -6.33 17.65
C LEU A 75 2.82 -7.15 18.39
N PRO A 76 1.72 -6.53 18.84
CA PRO A 76 0.66 -7.25 19.54
C PRO A 76 -0.11 -8.16 18.58
N ARG A 77 -0.51 -9.35 19.07
CA ARG A 77 -1.23 -10.37 18.26
C ARG A 77 -2.54 -9.90 17.64
N ARG A 78 -3.16 -8.86 18.20
CA ARG A 78 -4.43 -8.31 17.73
C ARG A 78 -4.27 -7.18 16.73
N LEU A 79 -3.04 -6.88 16.33
CA LEU A 79 -2.78 -5.83 15.36
C LEU A 79 -3.38 -6.24 14.00
N GLN A 80 -4.14 -5.35 13.40
CA GLN A 80 -4.87 -5.57 12.15
C GLN A 80 -4.34 -4.72 11.00
N LEU A 81 -3.69 -3.60 11.32
CA LEU A 81 -3.19 -2.63 10.34
C LEU A 81 -1.91 -1.99 10.86
N LEU A 82 -0.87 -2.00 10.03
CA LEU A 82 0.43 -1.40 10.33
C LEU A 82 0.91 -0.56 9.14
N PHE A 83 1.10 0.74 9.39
CA PHE A 83 1.78 1.66 8.49
C PHE A 83 3.09 2.13 9.14
N ALA A 84 4.21 1.63 8.64
CA ALA A 84 5.54 1.96 9.13
C ALA A 84 6.49 2.42 8.01
N TYR A 85 5.93 2.80 6.86
CA TYR A 85 6.71 3.30 5.73
C TYR A 85 7.36 4.66 6.03
N SER A 86 8.40 5.00 5.26
CA SER A 86 9.15 6.25 5.44
C SER A 86 9.67 6.43 6.87
N ASN A 87 10.47 5.47 7.32
CA ASN A 87 11.20 5.46 8.57
C ASN A 87 12.67 5.08 8.31
N ARG A 88 13.39 4.67 9.35
CA ARG A 88 14.80 4.21 9.29
C ARG A 88 14.94 2.77 9.78
N LEU A 89 13.91 1.96 9.61
CA LEU A 89 13.91 0.58 10.09
C LEU A 89 14.97 -0.25 9.37
N SER A 90 15.88 -0.85 10.12
CA SER A 90 16.92 -1.72 9.56
C SER A 90 16.46 -3.17 9.41
N ASN A 91 15.44 -3.57 10.16
CA ASN A 91 14.90 -4.92 10.18
C ASN A 91 13.37 -4.90 10.19
N LEU A 92 12.78 -5.94 9.61
CA LEU A 92 11.36 -6.20 9.79
C LEU A 92 11.09 -6.74 11.21
N PRO A 93 9.98 -6.35 11.84
CA PRO A 93 9.64 -6.86 13.15
C PRO A 93 9.36 -8.36 13.10
N ASN A 94 9.59 -9.04 14.24
CA ASN A 94 9.19 -10.43 14.36
C ASN A 94 7.66 -10.53 14.43
N ILE A 95 7.05 -11.00 13.35
CA ILE A 95 5.60 -11.14 13.21
C ILE A 95 5.26 -12.60 13.55
N GLN A 96 4.39 -12.80 14.54
CA GLN A 96 3.98 -14.15 14.93
C GLN A 96 3.01 -14.74 13.89
N GLU A 97 3.16 -16.04 13.60
CA GLU A 97 2.37 -16.75 12.57
C GLU A 97 0.84 -16.69 12.81
N ASN A 98 0.41 -16.56 14.05
CA ASN A 98 -1.01 -16.49 14.43
C ASN A 98 -1.54 -15.05 14.57
N ILE A 99 -0.89 -14.08 13.97
CA ILE A 99 -1.38 -12.71 13.96
C ILE A 99 -2.69 -12.64 13.17
N ILE A 100 -3.73 -12.07 13.78
CA ILE A 100 -5.05 -11.92 13.14
C ILE A 100 -5.02 -10.65 12.27
N MET A 101 -4.17 -10.62 11.27
CA MET A 101 -4.08 -9.46 10.40
C MET A 101 -4.97 -9.60 9.18
N ARG A 102 -5.56 -8.50 8.82
CA ARG A 102 -6.24 -8.35 7.55
C ARG A 102 -5.37 -7.52 6.60
N ARG A 103 -4.44 -8.19 5.87
CA ARG A 103 -3.97 -7.92 4.52
C ARG A 103 -2.64 -7.19 4.30
N PHE A 104 -2.28 -6.04 4.94
CA PHE A 104 -1.13 -5.28 4.49
C PHE A 104 -0.21 -4.84 5.62
N PHE A 105 1.10 -5.04 5.39
CA PHE A 105 2.18 -4.46 6.15
C PHE A 105 2.92 -3.49 5.25
N TYR A 106 2.95 -2.22 5.61
CA TYR A 106 3.60 -1.17 4.84
C TYR A 106 4.92 -0.78 5.48
N PHE A 107 6.03 -1.20 4.85
CA PHE A 107 7.40 -0.94 5.27
C PHE A 107 8.25 -0.27 4.18
N GLU A 108 7.63 0.32 3.18
CA GLU A 108 8.33 0.97 2.08
C GLU A 108 9.18 2.14 2.58
N ASN A 109 10.22 2.50 1.83
CA ASN A 109 11.10 3.61 2.16
C ASN A 109 11.71 3.49 3.58
N ASN A 110 12.38 2.38 3.83
CA ASN A 110 13.13 2.10 5.05
C ASN A 110 14.56 1.66 4.71
N GLN A 111 15.28 1.10 5.66
CA GLN A 111 16.66 0.61 5.51
C GLN A 111 16.77 -0.91 5.69
N ILE A 112 15.72 -1.64 5.34
CA ILE A 112 15.62 -3.09 5.53
C ILE A 112 16.52 -3.79 4.52
N THR A 113 17.40 -4.66 5.00
CA THR A 113 18.34 -5.43 4.17
C THR A 113 17.99 -6.92 4.10
N THR A 114 17.25 -7.44 5.08
CA THR A 114 16.95 -8.87 5.23
C THR A 114 15.48 -9.12 5.51
N ILE A 115 15.00 -10.32 5.15
CA ILE A 115 13.62 -10.79 5.39
C ILE A 115 13.67 -11.98 6.34
N PRO A 116 13.03 -11.90 7.53
CA PRO A 116 12.99 -13.00 8.49
C PRO A 116 12.19 -14.20 7.95
N THR A 117 12.65 -15.40 8.25
CA THR A 117 12.07 -16.66 7.73
C THR A 117 10.63 -16.91 8.18
N ASN A 118 10.25 -16.43 9.35
CA ASN A 118 8.88 -16.58 9.88
C ASN A 118 7.83 -15.87 9.03
N LEU A 119 8.21 -14.84 8.26
CA LEU A 119 7.27 -14.14 7.38
C LEU A 119 6.73 -15.04 6.26
N PHE A 120 7.49 -16.03 5.81
CA PHE A 120 7.04 -16.96 4.76
C PHE A 120 5.91 -17.90 5.19
N ARG A 121 5.63 -17.99 6.49
CA ARG A 121 4.56 -18.80 7.08
C ARG A 121 3.29 -18.02 7.39
N LEU A 122 3.27 -16.74 7.06
CA LEU A 122 2.08 -15.90 7.24
C LEU A 122 0.98 -16.32 6.25
N ASP A 123 -0.25 -15.90 6.57
CA ASP A 123 -1.42 -16.16 5.74
C ASP A 123 -1.23 -15.67 4.29
N PRO A 124 -1.62 -16.45 3.27
CA PRO A 124 -1.45 -16.11 1.85
C PRO A 124 -2.21 -14.85 1.41
N HIS A 125 -3.18 -14.38 2.19
CA HIS A 125 -3.89 -13.13 1.92
C HIS A 125 -3.15 -11.89 2.43
N ILE A 126 -2.03 -12.06 3.11
CA ILE A 126 -1.19 -10.94 3.58
C ILE A 126 -0.30 -10.47 2.43
N THR A 127 -0.18 -9.17 2.29
CA THR A 127 0.81 -8.52 1.43
C THR A 127 1.81 -7.74 2.28
N ILE A 128 3.09 -7.92 2.02
CA ILE A 128 4.20 -7.24 2.68
C ILE A 128 4.81 -6.28 1.67
N GLU A 129 4.58 -4.99 1.88
CA GLU A 129 5.15 -3.92 1.07
C GLU A 129 6.51 -3.52 1.64
N ILE A 130 7.58 -3.85 0.94
CA ILE A 130 8.96 -3.53 1.30
C ILE A 130 9.74 -2.87 0.17
N ALA A 131 9.03 -2.21 -0.74
CA ALA A 131 9.66 -1.44 -1.81
C ALA A 131 10.56 -0.33 -1.25
N ASN A 132 11.54 0.11 -2.03
CA ASN A 132 12.49 1.16 -1.64
C ASN A 132 13.21 0.84 -0.32
N ASN A 133 13.64 -0.40 -0.18
CA ASN A 133 14.53 -0.86 0.86
C ASN A 133 15.80 -1.46 0.23
N PRO A 134 16.99 -1.32 0.86
CA PRO A 134 18.24 -1.82 0.31
C PRO A 134 18.39 -3.32 0.56
N LEU A 135 17.47 -4.13 0.02
CA LEU A 135 17.54 -5.59 0.14
C LEU A 135 18.82 -6.12 -0.51
N SER A 136 19.55 -6.97 0.21
CA SER A 136 20.77 -7.59 -0.34
C SER A 136 20.44 -8.59 -1.44
N ASP A 137 21.41 -8.81 -2.35
CA ASP A 137 21.28 -9.82 -3.41
C ASP A 137 20.99 -11.21 -2.85
N GLN A 138 21.60 -11.58 -1.73
CA GLN A 138 21.34 -12.83 -1.03
C GLN A 138 19.91 -12.92 -0.50
N THR A 139 19.38 -11.82 0.03
CA THR A 139 17.99 -11.73 0.51
C THR A 139 17.00 -11.90 -0.65
N LEU A 140 17.30 -11.29 -1.79
CA LEU A 140 16.46 -11.41 -2.99
C LEU A 140 16.47 -12.85 -3.55
N LEU A 141 17.63 -13.48 -3.62
CA LEU A 141 17.74 -14.91 -4.01
C LEU A 141 16.96 -15.79 -3.04
N PHE A 142 17.13 -15.59 -1.74
CA PHE A 142 16.42 -16.33 -0.73
C PHE A 142 14.89 -16.14 -0.84
N LEU A 143 14.43 -14.91 -1.01
CA LEU A 143 13.02 -14.60 -1.23
C LEU A 143 12.44 -15.37 -2.43
N ILE A 144 13.14 -15.33 -3.56
CA ILE A 144 12.72 -16.03 -4.78
C ILE A 144 12.71 -17.54 -4.57
N GLN A 145 13.76 -18.11 -3.99
CA GLN A 145 13.85 -19.55 -3.71
C GLN A 145 12.71 -20.02 -2.81
N GLN A 146 12.42 -19.30 -1.72
CA GLN A 146 11.36 -19.67 -0.78
C GLN A 146 9.97 -19.58 -1.40
N THR A 147 9.72 -18.59 -2.25
CA THR A 147 8.38 -18.35 -2.85
C THR A 147 8.14 -19.11 -4.14
N SER A 148 9.18 -19.72 -4.74
CA SER A 148 9.09 -20.49 -5.98
C SER A 148 8.91 -22.00 -5.75
N VAL A 149 8.89 -22.47 -4.50
CA VAL A 149 8.65 -23.89 -4.21
C VAL A 149 7.23 -24.29 -4.63
N PRO A 150 7.04 -25.50 -5.15
CA PRO A 150 5.71 -26.00 -5.47
C PRO A 150 4.79 -25.93 -4.25
N ASN A 151 3.57 -25.42 -4.46
CA ASN A 151 2.57 -25.25 -3.40
C ASN A 151 2.94 -24.27 -2.28
N PHE A 152 3.84 -23.32 -2.52
CA PHE A 152 4.04 -22.23 -1.57
C PHE A 152 2.69 -21.55 -1.28
N ASN A 153 2.34 -21.49 -0.01
CA ASN A 153 1.09 -20.93 0.49
C ASN A 153 1.36 -19.89 1.58
N GLY A 154 2.25 -18.96 1.28
CA GLY A 154 2.62 -17.84 2.14
C GLY A 154 2.17 -16.50 1.55
N PRO A 155 2.61 -15.39 2.17
CA PRO A 155 2.20 -14.04 1.79
C PRO A 155 2.72 -13.62 0.43
N GLN A 156 2.20 -12.51 -0.05
CA GLN A 156 2.73 -11.80 -1.21
C GLN A 156 3.74 -10.75 -0.76
N PHE A 157 4.79 -10.57 -1.54
CA PHE A 157 5.82 -9.57 -1.31
C PHE A 157 5.83 -8.56 -2.45
N ARG A 158 5.83 -7.28 -2.12
CA ARG A 158 6.07 -6.20 -3.08
C ARG A 158 7.41 -5.55 -2.76
N ILE A 159 8.33 -5.64 -3.70
CA ILE A 159 9.72 -5.22 -3.57
C ILE A 159 10.08 -4.24 -4.70
N SER A 160 11.09 -3.42 -4.50
CA SER A 160 11.78 -2.73 -5.59
C SER A 160 13.13 -3.41 -5.86
N LEU A 161 13.64 -3.26 -7.07
CA LEU A 161 14.94 -3.75 -7.48
C LEU A 161 15.77 -2.60 -8.03
N SER A 162 16.96 -2.39 -7.46
CA SER A 162 17.99 -1.55 -8.07
C SER A 162 18.48 -2.16 -9.39
N ASP A 163 19.13 -1.38 -10.24
CA ASP A 163 19.70 -1.89 -11.49
C ASP A 163 20.74 -2.97 -11.24
N GLN A 164 21.52 -2.84 -10.15
CA GLN A 164 22.48 -3.85 -9.73
C GLN A 164 21.80 -5.16 -9.36
N ASN A 165 20.73 -5.13 -8.55
CA ASN A 165 19.95 -6.31 -8.18
C ASN A 165 19.34 -6.98 -9.42
N ARG A 166 18.84 -6.19 -10.39
CA ARG A 166 18.28 -6.73 -11.65
C ARG A 166 19.31 -7.47 -12.47
N LEU A 167 20.51 -6.88 -12.59
CA LEU A 167 21.61 -7.51 -13.32
C LEU A 167 22.04 -8.82 -12.65
N PHE A 168 22.21 -8.79 -11.33
CA PHE A 168 22.54 -9.96 -10.52
C PHE A 168 21.49 -11.09 -10.69
N LEU A 169 20.21 -10.77 -10.53
CA LEU A 169 19.13 -11.76 -10.65
C LEU A 169 19.03 -12.35 -12.06
N ARG A 170 19.26 -11.55 -13.12
CA ARG A 170 19.30 -12.04 -14.50
C ARG A 170 20.43 -13.08 -14.74
N GLN A 171 21.57 -12.92 -14.05
CA GLN A 171 22.70 -13.84 -14.14
C GLN A 171 22.47 -15.14 -13.35
N MET A 172 21.80 -15.04 -12.21
CA MET A 172 21.68 -16.12 -11.24
C MET A 172 20.43 -16.97 -11.40
N LEU A 173 19.39 -16.45 -12.05
CA LEU A 173 18.09 -17.12 -12.15
C LEU A 173 17.85 -17.67 -13.55
N PRO A 174 17.32 -18.90 -13.68
CA PRO A 174 16.80 -19.41 -14.94
C PRO A 174 15.71 -18.48 -15.48
N GLN A 175 15.63 -18.32 -16.82
CA GLN A 175 14.69 -17.41 -17.48
C GLN A 175 13.21 -17.65 -17.14
N ASN A 176 12.88 -18.80 -16.57
CA ASN A 176 11.51 -19.25 -16.27
C ASN A 176 11.15 -19.22 -14.78
N LEU A 177 12.02 -18.69 -13.92
CA LEU A 177 11.71 -18.63 -12.49
C LEU A 177 10.87 -17.39 -12.17
N HIS A 178 9.57 -17.54 -12.27
CA HIS A 178 8.61 -16.51 -11.89
C HIS A 178 7.86 -16.94 -10.63
N SER A 179 8.03 -16.20 -9.55
CA SER A 179 7.19 -16.37 -8.37
C SER A 179 5.95 -15.50 -8.48
N ARG A 180 4.77 -16.10 -8.46
CA ARG A 180 3.49 -15.39 -8.37
C ARG A 180 3.29 -14.62 -7.05
N HIS A 181 4.17 -14.86 -6.07
CA HIS A 181 4.13 -14.25 -4.74
C HIS A 181 5.06 -13.04 -4.61
N ILE A 182 5.82 -12.72 -5.67
CA ILE A 182 6.69 -11.53 -5.69
C ILE A 182 6.22 -10.59 -6.79
N ARG A 183 5.88 -9.38 -6.40
CA ARG A 183 5.64 -8.27 -7.32
C ARG A 183 6.80 -7.28 -7.23
N VAL A 184 7.52 -7.12 -8.31
CA VAL A 184 8.61 -6.14 -8.38
C VAL A 184 8.04 -4.77 -8.71
N ILE A 185 8.33 -3.79 -7.85
CA ILE A 185 8.03 -2.38 -8.05
C ILE A 185 9.34 -1.70 -8.45
N THR A 186 9.39 -0.96 -9.53
CA THR A 186 10.63 -0.31 -9.97
C THR A 186 10.89 0.97 -9.20
N GLU A 187 12.15 1.16 -8.73
CA GLU A 187 12.59 2.39 -8.08
C GLU A 187 12.58 3.59 -9.05
N GLY A 188 12.23 4.71 -8.49
CA GLY A 188 12.18 5.99 -9.19
C GLY A 188 10.90 6.13 -9.99
N GLY A 189 9.86 6.70 -9.46
CA GLY A 189 8.57 7.13 -10.05
C GLY A 189 8.40 7.25 -11.56
N GLN A 190 9.19 6.56 -12.36
CA GLN A 190 9.26 6.64 -13.81
C GLN A 190 9.36 5.29 -14.54
N ASN A 191 9.09 4.16 -13.94
CA ASN A 191 8.81 2.93 -14.68
C ASN A 191 8.24 1.85 -13.76
N PHE A 192 7.12 2.09 -13.12
CA PHE A 192 6.05 1.19 -13.37
C PHE A 192 5.94 1.13 -14.91
N GLN A 193 6.02 -0.04 -15.50
CA GLN A 193 5.06 -0.24 -16.55
C GLN A 193 3.70 -0.31 -15.82
N ILE A 194 3.19 0.87 -15.46
CA ILE A 194 1.76 1.07 -15.41
C ILE A 194 1.35 0.60 -16.77
N PRO A 195 0.58 -0.48 -16.88
CA PRO A 195 0.15 -0.90 -18.20
C PRO A 195 -0.38 0.36 -18.87
N PRO A 196 -0.10 0.61 -20.14
CA PRO A 196 -0.59 1.80 -20.81
C PRO A 196 -2.05 1.98 -20.47
N LEU A 197 -2.50 3.22 -20.31
CA LEU A 197 -3.89 3.52 -19.93
C LEU A 197 -4.92 2.62 -20.66
N PRO A 198 -4.77 2.36 -21.99
CA PRO A 198 -5.67 1.47 -22.71
C PRO A 198 -5.72 0.04 -22.16
N GLU A 199 -4.59 -0.51 -21.75
CA GLU A 199 -4.49 -1.87 -21.22
C GLU A 199 -5.07 -1.97 -19.79
N THR A 200 -4.78 -0.95 -18.97
CA THR A 200 -5.28 -0.89 -17.59
C THR A 200 -6.80 -0.74 -17.58
N VAL A 201 -7.34 0.08 -18.47
CA VAL A 201 -8.79 0.23 -18.61
C VAL A 201 -9.43 -1.06 -19.14
N ALA A 202 -8.89 -1.62 -20.21
CA ALA A 202 -9.41 -2.83 -20.83
C ALA A 202 -9.43 -4.02 -19.85
N ALA A 203 -8.52 -4.06 -18.89
CA ALA A 203 -8.50 -5.11 -17.85
C ALA A 203 -9.78 -5.15 -17.00
N TRP A 204 -10.57 -4.10 -16.93
CA TRP A 204 -11.84 -4.04 -16.20
C TRP A 204 -13.02 -4.63 -16.96
N PHE A 205 -12.89 -4.83 -18.27
CA PHE A 205 -13.93 -5.32 -19.16
C PHE A 205 -13.81 -6.83 -19.42
N PRO A 206 -14.91 -7.48 -19.86
CA PRO A 206 -14.87 -8.85 -20.34
C PRO A 206 -13.82 -9.04 -21.45
N GLU A 207 -13.26 -10.23 -21.55
CA GLU A 207 -12.17 -10.50 -22.50
C GLU A 207 -12.54 -10.20 -23.96
N ALA A 208 -13.80 -10.44 -24.32
CA ALA A 208 -14.33 -10.19 -25.67
C ALA A 208 -14.25 -8.70 -26.05
N ASP A 209 -14.42 -7.77 -25.08
CA ASP A 209 -14.55 -6.33 -25.32
C ASP A 209 -13.21 -5.59 -25.18
N ARG A 210 -12.19 -6.24 -24.59
CA ARG A 210 -10.91 -5.60 -24.24
C ARG A 210 -10.20 -4.94 -25.40
N ARG A 211 -10.25 -5.55 -26.58
CA ARG A 211 -9.56 -5.01 -27.76
C ARG A 211 -10.19 -3.70 -28.25
N GLU A 212 -11.51 -3.64 -28.27
CA GLU A 212 -12.24 -2.44 -28.67
C GLU A 212 -12.04 -1.31 -27.67
N VAL A 213 -12.21 -1.60 -26.38
CA VAL A 213 -11.98 -0.67 -25.29
C VAL A 213 -10.54 -0.13 -25.29
N SER A 214 -9.54 -0.98 -25.45
CA SER A 214 -8.14 -0.57 -25.53
C SER A 214 -7.89 0.38 -26.71
N THR A 215 -8.48 0.10 -27.87
CA THR A 215 -8.36 0.97 -29.05
C THR A 215 -8.99 2.34 -28.79
N GLN A 216 -10.18 2.38 -28.20
CA GLN A 216 -10.88 3.64 -27.86
C GLN A 216 -10.05 4.49 -26.89
N TRP A 217 -9.46 3.87 -25.85
CA TRP A 217 -8.73 4.59 -24.81
C TRP A 217 -7.31 4.98 -25.19
N THR A 218 -6.81 4.53 -26.34
CA THR A 218 -5.50 4.94 -26.87
C THR A 218 -5.41 6.43 -27.09
N SER A 219 -6.48 7.06 -27.60
CA SER A 219 -6.53 8.51 -27.85
C SER A 219 -6.42 9.36 -26.57
N PHE A 220 -6.78 8.83 -25.41
CA PHE A 220 -6.76 9.53 -24.12
C PHE A 220 -5.41 9.38 -23.38
N SER A 221 -4.48 8.59 -23.89
CA SER A 221 -3.18 8.32 -23.24
C SER A 221 -2.28 9.56 -23.16
N THR A 222 -2.53 10.58 -23.98
CA THR A 222 -1.79 11.85 -24.00
C THR A 222 -2.45 12.96 -23.17
N GLU A 223 -3.63 12.70 -22.61
CA GLU A 223 -4.30 13.67 -21.75
C GLU A 223 -3.55 13.86 -20.43
N GLU A 224 -3.66 15.05 -19.85
CA GLU A 224 -3.04 15.38 -18.57
C GLU A 224 -3.51 14.40 -17.48
N ASN A 225 -2.61 13.96 -16.61
CA ASN A 225 -2.84 12.98 -15.53
C ASN A 225 -3.29 11.57 -15.99
N SER A 226 -3.28 11.26 -17.29
CA SER A 226 -3.65 9.94 -17.83
C SER A 226 -2.82 8.80 -17.19
N ARG A 227 -1.52 9.06 -16.97
CA ARG A 227 -0.62 8.09 -16.33
C ARG A 227 -0.95 7.87 -14.84
N ALA A 228 -1.28 8.93 -14.11
CA ALA A 228 -1.70 8.84 -12.72
C ALA A 228 -3.03 8.08 -12.60
N PHE A 229 -3.96 8.32 -13.54
CA PHE A 229 -5.21 7.61 -13.61
C PHE A 229 -5.03 6.11 -13.90
N SER A 230 -4.13 5.75 -14.81
CA SER A 230 -3.77 4.35 -15.06
C SER A 230 -3.22 3.67 -13.80
N ALA A 231 -2.31 4.35 -13.07
CA ALA A 231 -1.79 3.87 -11.79
C ALA A 231 -2.88 3.70 -10.72
N PHE A 232 -3.83 4.60 -10.68
CA PHE A 232 -4.98 4.50 -9.79
C PHE A 232 -5.84 3.27 -10.09
N LEU A 233 -6.17 3.02 -11.37
CA LEU A 233 -6.96 1.85 -11.79
C LEU A 233 -6.23 0.52 -11.51
N ASP A 234 -4.92 0.47 -11.72
CA ASP A 234 -4.10 -0.69 -11.40
C ASP A 234 -4.17 -1.00 -9.90
N ARG A 235 -4.01 0.02 -9.04
CA ARG A 235 -4.18 -0.12 -7.58
C ARG A 235 -5.61 -0.47 -7.18
N LEU A 236 -6.61 0.11 -7.84
CA LEU A 236 -8.02 -0.19 -7.56
C LEU A 236 -8.32 -1.66 -7.83
N SER A 237 -7.71 -2.27 -8.86
CA SER A 237 -7.87 -3.70 -9.16
C SER A 237 -7.35 -4.60 -8.05
N ASP A 238 -6.40 -4.12 -7.27
CA ASP A 238 -5.81 -4.84 -6.14
C ASP A 238 -6.60 -4.71 -4.84
N THR A 239 -7.62 -3.83 -4.81
CA THR A 239 -8.42 -3.62 -3.60
C THR A 239 -9.28 -4.85 -3.28
N VAL A 240 -9.65 -4.93 -2.01
CA VAL A 240 -10.58 -5.94 -1.49
C VAL A 240 -11.91 -5.93 -2.22
N SER A 241 -12.43 -4.74 -2.50
CA SER A 241 -13.71 -4.58 -3.19
C SER A 241 -13.64 -5.15 -4.61
N ALA A 242 -12.53 -4.93 -5.31
CA ALA A 242 -12.33 -5.47 -6.65
C ALA A 242 -12.26 -7.00 -6.68
N ARG A 243 -11.73 -7.61 -5.61
CA ARG A 243 -11.53 -9.07 -5.54
C ARG A 243 -12.72 -9.84 -5.01
N ASN A 244 -13.47 -9.25 -4.06
CA ASN A 244 -14.45 -9.98 -3.24
C ASN A 244 -15.88 -9.45 -3.32
N THR A 245 -16.13 -8.30 -3.98
CA THR A 245 -17.48 -7.76 -4.10
C THR A 245 -18.04 -8.12 -5.48
N SER A 246 -19.08 -8.94 -5.49
CA SER A 246 -19.81 -9.22 -6.73
C SER A 246 -20.35 -7.92 -7.33
N GLY A 247 -20.20 -7.76 -8.64
CA GLY A 247 -20.65 -6.56 -9.34
C GLY A 247 -19.74 -5.32 -9.23
N PHE A 248 -18.62 -5.39 -8.50
CA PHE A 248 -17.71 -4.24 -8.39
C PHE A 248 -17.00 -3.93 -9.71
N ARG A 249 -16.55 -4.97 -10.41
CA ARG A 249 -15.87 -4.80 -11.71
C ARG A 249 -16.83 -4.20 -12.75
N GLU A 250 -18.06 -4.63 -12.76
CA GLU A 250 -19.11 -4.10 -13.62
C GLU A 250 -19.41 -2.63 -13.32
N GLN A 251 -19.41 -2.24 -12.04
CA GLN A 251 -19.57 -0.83 -11.64
C GLN A 251 -18.42 0.05 -12.14
N VAL A 252 -17.16 -0.44 -12.06
CA VAL A 252 -16.01 0.27 -12.57
C VAL A 252 -16.04 0.36 -14.09
N ALA A 253 -16.38 -0.74 -14.78
CA ALA A 253 -16.50 -0.76 -16.24
C ALA A 253 -17.56 0.24 -16.73
N ALA A 254 -18.75 0.22 -16.14
CA ALA A 254 -19.83 1.15 -16.49
C ALA A 254 -19.45 2.64 -16.20
N TRP A 255 -18.63 2.88 -15.19
CA TRP A 255 -18.09 4.22 -14.94
C TRP A 255 -17.05 4.63 -16.00
N LEU A 256 -16.16 3.72 -16.40
CA LEU A 256 -15.17 3.96 -17.46
C LEU A 256 -15.83 4.23 -18.82
N GLU A 257 -16.93 3.57 -19.13
CA GLU A 257 -17.74 3.88 -20.34
C GLU A 257 -18.23 5.32 -20.33
N LYS A 258 -18.71 5.83 -19.19
CA LYS A 258 -19.15 7.23 -19.09
C LYS A 258 -17.98 8.20 -19.22
N LEU A 259 -16.79 7.86 -18.71
CA LEU A 259 -15.58 8.67 -18.89
C LEU A 259 -15.17 8.72 -20.38
N SER A 260 -15.31 7.64 -21.12
CA SER A 260 -14.99 7.63 -22.54
C SER A 260 -15.90 8.58 -23.36
N ALA A 261 -17.12 8.77 -22.90
CA ALA A 261 -18.12 9.62 -23.57
C ALA A 261 -18.04 11.11 -23.17
N SER A 262 -17.45 11.47 -22.03
CA SER A 262 -17.40 12.84 -21.52
C SER A 262 -15.95 13.27 -21.24
N ALA A 263 -15.43 14.21 -22.02
CA ALA A 263 -14.08 14.75 -21.81
C ALA A 263 -13.95 15.49 -20.48
N GLU A 264 -14.97 16.25 -20.08
CA GLU A 264 -14.98 16.99 -18.83
C GLU A 264 -14.93 16.04 -17.63
N LEU A 265 -15.81 15.03 -17.59
CA LEU A 265 -15.85 14.04 -16.53
C LEU A 265 -14.55 13.24 -16.46
N ARG A 266 -13.94 12.94 -17.61
CA ARG A 266 -12.66 12.24 -17.72
C ARG A 266 -11.52 13.08 -17.13
N GLN A 267 -11.41 14.36 -17.50
CA GLN A 267 -10.39 15.26 -16.95
C GLN A 267 -10.52 15.44 -15.44
N GLN A 268 -11.72 15.66 -14.93
CA GLN A 268 -11.97 15.74 -13.49
C GLN A 268 -11.53 14.45 -12.79
N SER A 269 -11.86 13.29 -13.38
CA SER A 269 -11.48 11.98 -12.82
C SER A 269 -9.98 11.74 -12.83
N PHE A 270 -9.28 12.18 -13.89
CA PHE A 270 -7.82 12.08 -14.00
C PHE A 270 -7.12 12.95 -12.95
N THR A 271 -7.63 14.16 -12.71
CA THR A 271 -7.11 15.07 -11.66
C THR A 271 -7.31 14.49 -10.26
N VAL A 272 -8.51 14.01 -9.95
CA VAL A 272 -8.80 13.39 -8.64
C VAL A 272 -7.95 12.14 -8.40
N ALA A 273 -7.68 11.37 -9.45
CA ALA A 273 -6.80 10.20 -9.36
C ALA A 273 -5.32 10.60 -9.14
N ALA A 274 -4.86 11.70 -9.70
CA ALA A 274 -3.49 12.21 -9.50
C ALA A 274 -3.24 12.54 -8.03
N ASP A 275 -4.18 13.19 -7.37
CA ASP A 275 -4.09 13.52 -5.94
C ASP A 275 -4.07 12.26 -5.03
N ALA A 276 -4.57 11.14 -5.54
CA ALA A 276 -4.64 9.87 -4.81
C ALA A 276 -3.41 8.98 -4.98
N THR A 277 -2.56 9.24 -5.98
CA THR A 277 -1.43 8.36 -6.32
C THR A 277 -0.29 8.39 -5.31
N GLU A 278 -0.25 9.38 -4.43
CA GLU A 278 0.81 9.55 -3.43
C GLU A 278 0.58 8.78 -2.13
N SER A 279 -0.46 7.97 -2.00
CA SER A 279 -0.80 7.37 -0.70
C SER A 279 -1.57 6.05 -0.76
N CYS A 280 -1.65 5.41 0.43
CA CYS A 280 -2.11 4.05 0.69
C CYS A 280 -3.55 3.69 0.24
N GLU A 281 -3.85 2.38 0.32
CA GLU A 281 -5.09 1.73 -0.12
C GLU A 281 -6.39 2.39 0.39
N ASP A 282 -6.36 2.95 1.61
CA ASP A 282 -7.49 3.71 2.17
C ASP A 282 -7.84 4.93 1.31
N ARG A 283 -6.85 5.57 0.69
CA ARG A 283 -7.09 6.66 -0.25
C ARG A 283 -7.60 6.17 -1.60
N VAL A 284 -7.14 5.02 -2.09
CA VAL A 284 -7.69 4.43 -3.33
C VAL A 284 -9.19 4.16 -3.17
N ALA A 285 -9.60 3.56 -2.05
CA ALA A 285 -11.01 3.32 -1.75
C ALA A 285 -11.79 4.64 -1.53
N LEU A 286 -11.20 5.60 -0.83
CA LEU A 286 -11.80 6.93 -0.63
C LEU A 286 -11.91 7.69 -1.96
N THR A 287 -10.86 7.64 -2.78
CA THR A 287 -10.85 8.25 -4.10
C THR A 287 -11.89 7.63 -5.01
N TRP A 288 -12.06 6.31 -4.99
CA TRP A 288 -13.14 5.66 -5.71
C TRP A 288 -14.52 6.19 -5.30
N ASN A 289 -14.75 6.36 -4.00
CA ASN A 289 -15.99 6.94 -3.49
C ASN A 289 -16.18 8.41 -3.91
N ASN A 290 -15.10 9.20 -3.96
CA ASN A 290 -15.14 10.59 -4.44
C ASN A 290 -15.44 10.65 -5.95
N LEU A 291 -14.81 9.81 -6.74
CA LEU A 291 -15.08 9.70 -8.18
C LEU A 291 -16.52 9.31 -8.49
N ARG A 292 -17.11 8.42 -7.70
CA ARG A 292 -18.55 8.10 -7.80
C ARG A 292 -19.44 9.29 -7.49
N LYS A 293 -19.08 10.13 -6.50
CA LYS A 293 -19.82 11.36 -6.18
C LYS A 293 -19.72 12.38 -7.32
N THR A 294 -18.54 12.55 -7.92
CA THR A 294 -18.34 13.42 -9.10
C THR A 294 -19.26 13.01 -10.23
N LEU A 295 -19.39 11.71 -10.49
CA LEU A 295 -20.32 11.20 -11.50
C LEU A 295 -21.77 11.56 -11.19
N LEU A 296 -22.22 11.41 -9.93
CA LEU A 296 -23.59 11.74 -9.53
C LEU A 296 -23.90 13.24 -9.69
N VAL A 297 -22.94 14.10 -9.37
CA VAL A 297 -23.06 15.56 -9.55
C VAL A 297 -23.17 15.89 -11.06
N HIS A 298 -22.33 15.29 -11.88
CA HIS A 298 -22.36 15.51 -13.34
C HIS A 298 -23.67 15.01 -14.01
N GLN A 299 -24.36 14.03 -13.43
CA GLN A 299 -25.65 13.54 -13.93
C GLN A 299 -26.84 14.40 -13.50
N ALA A 300 -26.65 15.24 -12.46
CA ALA A 300 -27.70 16.10 -11.92
C ALA A 300 -27.65 17.54 -12.51
N SER A 301 -26.58 17.88 -13.21
CA SER A 301 -26.36 19.13 -13.97
C SER A 301 -26.73 18.94 -15.43
#